data_205171247b9b910c5053406a95caef88
#
_entry.id   205171247b9b910c5053406a95caef88
#
_cell.length_a   1.000
_cell.length_b   1.000
_cell.length_c   1.000
_cell.angle_alpha   90.00
_cell.angle_beta   90.00
_cell.angle_gamma   90.00
#
_symmetry.space_group_name_H-M   'P 1'
#
loop_
_entity.id
_entity.type
_entity.pdbx_description
1 polymer ?
#
loop_
_entity_poly.entity_id
_entity_poly.type
_entity_poly.pdbx_seq_one_letter_code
_entity_poly.pdbx_strand_id
1 'polypeptide(L)'
;MLDTLIRGAKIVDGTGKAAFTADVGILDGMIETVGNLSGAQAFETIEAAGRVLTPGFIDMHRHADAALFREGFGEAELCQGLTTLVNGNCGMSLAPLSGAHADECAKYLAPITGNIPPELRFASIDSYFKAAQGRGLPLSCAELIGMGTLRTLAAGFTAGDLSPLELRDLHYHMEAALADGACGVSLGLGYAPEIFYSTDGLIRALAPLHRSGVPICVHMRQEGDGVVDALREMLEVARALQTPLEVSHLKAIGGRNARKAVPEMLSLIEKARQDGLDVMCDVYPYTAGSTQLIHVLPPEFQEGGTEALTKRLLDDAARKEMRARMEAGSDFENITLLVGFDNVVAIGLRTDEYRRFEGKSVAEIAQTLQKDPFDTLFDLLAAEQCNTGMIDYISDEEDVKDILRAPFSGVISDATYPSGGRVHPRVYGTFARLIEKYVVQERVLTLEQAVHKVTGHAADRFGFEKKGVIAEGMDADLLLFSPENVREHGTYARPNLPATGFDEVFVLGERVIENGVYRGGSSGEMLGARMGY
;
A
#
# COMPACT_ATOMS: atom_id res chain seq x y z
N MET A 1 0.87 28.42 -27.99
CA MET A 1 0.21 27.27 -28.65
C MET A 1 0.33 26.13 -27.67
N LEU A 2 -0.75 25.46 -27.37
CA LEU A 2 -0.76 24.34 -26.42
C LEU A 2 -0.08 23.09 -27.02
N ASP A 3 0.42 22.21 -26.17
CA ASP A 3 0.89 20.90 -26.61
C ASP A 3 -0.32 20.02 -26.94
N THR A 4 -1.26 19.92 -26.00
CA THR A 4 -2.49 19.14 -26.16
C THR A 4 -3.71 19.97 -25.72
N LEU A 5 -4.81 19.84 -26.46
CA LEU A 5 -6.11 20.39 -26.15
C LEU A 5 -7.14 19.26 -26.05
N ILE A 6 -7.74 19.06 -24.87
CA ILE A 6 -8.84 18.12 -24.65
C ILE A 6 -10.15 18.91 -24.68
N ARG A 7 -11.02 18.64 -25.66
CA ARG A 7 -12.26 19.39 -25.89
C ARG A 7 -13.51 18.70 -25.37
N GLY A 8 -14.38 19.50 -24.73
CA GLY A 8 -15.74 19.09 -24.36
C GLY A 8 -15.79 17.95 -23.37
N ALA A 9 -14.83 17.86 -22.46
CA ALA A 9 -14.79 16.84 -21.44
C ALA A 9 -15.79 17.12 -20.31
N LYS A 10 -16.40 16.05 -19.76
CA LYS A 10 -17.08 16.12 -18.47
C LYS A 10 -16.02 16.00 -17.37
N ILE A 11 -15.68 17.12 -16.74
CA ILE A 11 -14.61 17.19 -15.74
C ILE A 11 -15.14 16.77 -14.37
N VAL A 12 -14.49 15.76 -13.76
CA VAL A 12 -14.56 15.41 -12.33
C VAL A 12 -13.22 15.79 -11.73
N ASP A 13 -13.17 16.96 -11.10
CA ASP A 13 -11.94 17.71 -10.86
C ASP A 13 -11.07 17.23 -9.69
N GLY A 14 -11.45 16.13 -9.01
CA GLY A 14 -10.73 15.61 -7.85
C GLY A 14 -11.11 16.24 -6.51
N THR A 15 -11.91 17.31 -6.49
CA THR A 15 -12.33 18.01 -5.25
C THR A 15 -13.54 17.36 -4.56
N GLY A 16 -14.19 16.39 -5.20
CA GLY A 16 -15.46 15.80 -4.73
C GLY A 16 -16.70 16.64 -5.07
N LYS A 17 -16.54 17.79 -5.72
CA LYS A 17 -17.64 18.63 -6.19
C LYS A 17 -18.30 18.04 -7.44
N ALA A 18 -19.50 18.54 -7.76
CA ALA A 18 -20.25 18.11 -8.95
C ALA A 18 -19.46 18.38 -10.24
N ALA A 19 -19.53 17.41 -11.17
CA ALA A 19 -18.89 17.50 -12.47
C ALA A 19 -19.42 18.67 -13.30
N PHE A 20 -18.55 19.24 -14.15
CA PHE A 20 -18.89 20.32 -15.11
C PHE A 20 -18.28 20.03 -16.48
N THR A 21 -18.67 20.75 -17.52
CA THR A 21 -18.13 20.59 -18.87
C THR A 21 -17.20 21.74 -19.21
N ALA A 22 -15.98 21.42 -19.66
CA ALA A 22 -14.99 22.39 -20.14
C ALA A 22 -13.99 21.75 -21.08
N ASP A 23 -13.16 22.60 -21.72
CA ASP A 23 -11.95 22.20 -22.41
C ASP A 23 -10.76 22.33 -21.45
N VAL A 24 -9.71 21.52 -21.66
CA VAL A 24 -8.45 21.59 -20.89
C VAL A 24 -7.28 21.70 -21.85
N GLY A 25 -6.44 22.72 -21.65
CA GLY A 25 -5.21 22.95 -22.39
C GLY A 25 -3.99 22.53 -21.58
N ILE A 26 -3.11 21.75 -22.19
CA ILE A 26 -1.84 21.27 -21.61
C ILE A 26 -0.68 21.97 -22.31
N LEU A 27 0.28 22.44 -21.52
CA LEU A 27 1.53 23.05 -22.00
C LEU A 27 2.67 22.72 -21.03
N ASP A 28 3.80 22.26 -21.56
CA ASP A 28 5.01 21.97 -20.80
C ASP A 28 4.74 21.07 -19.56
N GLY A 29 3.91 20.04 -19.72
CA GLY A 29 3.60 19.07 -18.68
C GLY A 29 2.58 19.53 -17.63
N MET A 30 2.02 20.74 -17.77
CA MET A 30 1.10 21.36 -16.81
C MET A 30 -0.26 21.64 -17.45
N ILE A 31 -1.29 21.73 -16.61
CA ILE A 31 -2.60 22.26 -16.99
C ILE A 31 -2.47 23.77 -17.09
N GLU A 32 -2.40 24.28 -18.31
CA GLU A 32 -2.24 25.72 -18.57
C GLU A 32 -3.56 26.48 -18.41
N THR A 33 -4.68 25.87 -18.84
CA THR A 33 -5.97 26.54 -18.79
C THR A 33 -7.15 25.58 -18.80
N VAL A 34 -8.22 25.94 -18.11
CA VAL A 34 -9.48 25.19 -18.02
C VAL A 34 -10.64 26.14 -18.34
N GLY A 35 -11.44 25.83 -19.37
CA GLY A 35 -12.58 26.67 -19.72
C GLY A 35 -13.08 26.50 -21.15
N ASN A 36 -13.58 27.54 -21.77
CA ASN A 36 -13.96 27.54 -23.19
C ASN A 36 -12.75 27.90 -24.07
N LEU A 37 -12.18 26.91 -24.72
CA LEU A 37 -11.00 27.07 -25.57
C LEU A 37 -11.29 26.91 -27.06
N SER A 38 -12.50 27.30 -27.52
CA SER A 38 -12.95 27.15 -28.90
C SER A 38 -12.04 27.77 -29.96
N GLY A 39 -11.27 28.82 -29.58
CA GLY A 39 -10.30 29.50 -30.45
C GLY A 39 -8.84 29.09 -30.21
N ALA A 40 -8.55 28.21 -29.26
CA ALA A 40 -7.19 27.84 -28.94
C ALA A 40 -6.58 26.94 -30.03
N GLN A 41 -5.26 27.12 -30.23
CA GLN A 41 -4.45 26.28 -31.11
C GLN A 41 -3.57 25.35 -30.27
N ALA A 42 -3.49 24.08 -30.68
CA ALA A 42 -2.67 23.06 -30.07
C ALA A 42 -1.95 22.23 -31.14
N PHE A 43 -0.86 21.56 -30.77
CA PHE A 43 -0.21 20.58 -31.64
C PHE A 43 -1.10 19.35 -31.81
N GLU A 44 -1.76 18.92 -30.73
CA GLU A 44 -2.73 17.82 -30.74
C GLU A 44 -4.07 18.28 -30.15
N THR A 45 -5.18 17.82 -30.73
CA THR A 45 -6.52 18.02 -30.18
C THR A 45 -7.22 16.69 -30.02
N ILE A 46 -7.73 16.43 -28.81
CA ILE A 46 -8.46 15.22 -28.43
C ILE A 46 -9.92 15.61 -28.16
N GLU A 47 -10.84 15.07 -28.96
CA GLU A 47 -12.27 15.26 -28.71
C GLU A 47 -12.73 14.30 -27.62
N ALA A 48 -13.15 14.83 -26.48
CA ALA A 48 -13.59 14.02 -25.36
C ALA A 48 -14.90 13.27 -25.66
N ALA A 49 -15.76 13.80 -26.54
CA ALA A 49 -17.00 13.16 -26.98
C ALA A 49 -17.90 12.68 -25.82
N GLY A 50 -17.97 13.48 -24.76
CA GLY A 50 -18.78 13.18 -23.55
C GLY A 50 -18.13 12.25 -22.54
N ARG A 51 -16.90 11.80 -22.77
CA ARG A 51 -16.10 11.07 -21.79
C ARG A 51 -15.75 11.94 -20.59
N VAL A 52 -15.45 11.27 -19.48
CA VAL A 52 -15.04 11.92 -18.23
C VAL A 52 -13.54 12.18 -18.24
N LEU A 53 -13.15 13.37 -17.83
CA LEU A 53 -11.75 13.73 -17.55
C LEU A 53 -11.57 13.88 -16.04
N THR A 54 -10.61 13.16 -15.47
CA THR A 54 -10.25 13.23 -14.05
C THR A 54 -8.76 13.50 -13.89
N PRO A 55 -8.31 13.92 -12.69
CA PRO A 55 -6.89 13.80 -12.35
C PRO A 55 -6.44 12.35 -12.44
N GLY A 56 -5.16 12.11 -12.66
CA GLY A 56 -4.54 10.80 -12.52
C GLY A 56 -4.70 10.27 -11.10
N PHE A 57 -4.94 8.97 -10.96
CA PHE A 57 -5.14 8.35 -9.66
C PHE A 57 -3.83 8.22 -8.89
N ILE A 58 -3.92 8.38 -7.58
CA ILE A 58 -2.82 8.27 -6.62
C ILE A 58 -3.08 7.07 -5.71
N ASP A 59 -2.20 6.08 -5.75
CA ASP A 59 -2.22 4.96 -4.82
C ASP A 59 -1.37 5.30 -3.59
N MET A 60 -2.02 5.59 -2.47
CA MET A 60 -1.36 5.97 -1.22
C MET A 60 -0.63 4.83 -0.52
N HIS A 61 -0.87 3.58 -0.92
CA HIS A 61 -0.35 2.41 -0.22
C HIS A 61 0.01 1.30 -1.21
N ARG A 62 1.32 1.19 -1.50
CA ARG A 62 1.85 0.19 -2.40
C ARG A 62 3.25 -0.24 -1.95
N HIS A 63 3.69 -1.43 -2.36
CA HIS A 63 5.01 -1.99 -2.03
C HIS A 63 5.85 -2.20 -3.29
N ALA A 64 5.84 -1.21 -4.18
CA ALA A 64 6.54 -1.29 -5.45
C ALA A 64 8.02 -0.85 -5.37
N ASP A 65 8.55 -0.61 -4.19
CA ASP A 65 9.89 -0.06 -3.91
C ASP A 65 11.00 -0.68 -4.78
N ALA A 66 11.12 -2.01 -4.77
CA ALA A 66 12.07 -2.72 -5.62
C ALA A 66 11.53 -2.99 -7.03
N ALA A 67 10.20 -2.97 -7.21
CA ALA A 67 9.57 -3.22 -8.50
C ALA A 67 9.81 -2.08 -9.50
N LEU A 68 10.04 -0.84 -9.04
CA LEU A 68 10.44 0.30 -9.88
C LEU A 68 11.65 -0.02 -10.77
N PHE A 69 12.50 -0.95 -10.34
CA PHE A 69 13.72 -1.36 -11.04
C PHE A 69 13.52 -2.56 -11.97
N ARG A 70 12.31 -3.13 -12.06
CA ARG A 70 11.99 -4.24 -12.96
C ARG A 70 11.67 -3.74 -14.36
N GLU A 71 12.02 -4.55 -15.35
CA GLU A 71 11.59 -4.33 -16.73
C GLU A 71 10.06 -4.46 -16.84
N GLY A 72 9.41 -3.56 -17.59
CA GLY A 72 7.95 -3.56 -17.78
C GLY A 72 7.14 -3.01 -16.60
N PHE A 73 7.78 -2.47 -15.54
CA PHE A 73 7.07 -1.77 -14.48
C PHE A 73 6.33 -0.54 -15.06
N GLY A 74 5.14 -0.30 -14.58
CA GLY A 74 4.29 0.84 -14.92
C GLY A 74 3.09 0.50 -15.82
N GLU A 75 3.18 -0.52 -16.69
CA GLU A 75 2.05 -0.89 -17.55
C GLU A 75 0.80 -1.26 -16.74
N ALA A 76 0.95 -2.14 -15.75
CA ALA A 76 -0.17 -2.59 -14.92
C ALA A 76 -0.77 -1.47 -14.06
N GLU A 77 0.06 -0.55 -13.62
CA GLU A 77 -0.30 0.64 -12.86
C GLU A 77 -1.08 1.63 -13.73
N LEU A 78 -0.52 2.02 -14.85
CA LEU A 78 -1.11 2.99 -15.78
C LEU A 78 -2.42 2.47 -16.40
N CYS A 79 -2.53 1.16 -16.68
CA CYS A 79 -3.77 0.53 -17.16
C CYS A 79 -4.93 0.62 -16.14
N GLN A 80 -4.64 0.90 -14.85
CA GLN A 80 -5.65 1.17 -13.82
C GLN A 80 -5.92 2.68 -13.63
N GLY A 81 -5.25 3.55 -14.40
CA GLY A 81 -5.34 5.00 -14.25
C GLY A 81 -4.41 5.58 -13.17
N LEU A 82 -3.46 4.82 -12.67
CA LEU A 82 -2.48 5.33 -11.70
C LEU A 82 -1.43 6.18 -12.41
N THR A 83 -1.18 7.37 -11.89
CA THR A 83 -0.10 8.26 -12.31
C THR A 83 0.88 8.58 -11.18
N THR A 84 0.51 8.24 -9.94
CA THR A 84 1.35 8.47 -8.76
C THR A 84 1.19 7.30 -7.77
N LEU A 85 2.31 6.87 -7.17
CA LEU A 85 2.38 5.83 -6.14
C LEU A 85 3.07 6.35 -4.88
N VAL A 86 2.64 5.85 -3.71
CA VAL A 86 3.36 6.01 -2.45
C VAL A 86 3.80 4.62 -1.96
N ASN A 87 5.10 4.41 -1.90
CA ASN A 87 5.73 3.17 -1.45
C ASN A 87 6.27 3.28 -0.02
N GLY A 88 6.97 2.26 0.46
CA GLY A 88 7.57 2.24 1.80
C GLY A 88 6.55 2.05 2.91
N ASN A 89 5.40 1.47 2.64
CA ASN A 89 4.31 1.25 3.58
C ASN A 89 4.57 0.11 4.59
N CYS A 90 3.71 -0.01 5.63
CA CYS A 90 3.72 -1.09 6.63
C CYS A 90 5.09 -1.27 7.33
N GLY A 91 5.86 -0.20 7.54
CA GLY A 91 7.19 -0.27 8.11
C GLY A 91 8.28 -0.85 7.18
N MET A 92 7.94 -1.09 5.92
CA MET A 92 8.76 -1.83 4.96
C MET A 92 9.24 -0.93 3.81
N SER A 93 10.32 -0.17 4.01
CA SER A 93 10.94 0.63 2.95
C SER A 93 12.23 0.00 2.44
N LEU A 94 12.55 0.22 1.15
CA LEU A 94 13.77 -0.27 0.53
C LEU A 94 15.00 0.55 0.93
N ALA A 95 14.83 1.78 1.39
CA ALA A 95 15.92 2.67 1.83
C ALA A 95 15.56 3.33 3.18
N PRO A 96 16.58 3.59 4.04
CA PRO A 96 17.97 3.14 3.90
C PRO A 96 18.10 1.63 4.11
N LEU A 97 18.99 0.96 3.38
CA LEU A 97 19.27 -0.47 3.53
C LEU A 97 20.78 -0.72 3.51
N SER A 98 21.45 -0.42 4.62
CA SER A 98 22.89 -0.53 4.76
C SER A 98 23.27 -0.97 6.19
N GLY A 99 24.55 -1.33 6.40
CA GLY A 99 25.05 -1.73 7.71
C GLY A 99 24.94 -3.22 8.01
N ALA A 100 25.08 -3.59 9.29
CA ALA A 100 25.27 -4.98 9.72
C ALA A 100 24.04 -5.87 9.49
N HIS A 101 22.84 -5.30 9.57
CA HIS A 101 21.57 -6.02 9.44
C HIS A 101 20.91 -5.91 8.04
N ALA A 102 21.60 -5.31 7.06
CA ALA A 102 21.03 -5.08 5.73
C ALA A 102 20.64 -6.38 5.01
N ASP A 103 21.44 -7.44 5.13
CA ASP A 103 21.14 -8.75 4.53
C ASP A 103 19.91 -9.40 5.14
N GLU A 104 19.77 -9.32 6.45
CA GLU A 104 18.64 -9.85 7.20
C GLU A 104 17.35 -9.10 6.85
N CYS A 105 17.41 -7.76 6.82
CA CYS A 105 16.31 -6.90 6.41
C CYS A 105 15.87 -7.19 4.96
N ALA A 106 16.82 -7.29 4.02
CA ALA A 106 16.51 -7.60 2.63
C ALA A 106 15.79 -8.96 2.47
N LYS A 107 16.19 -9.99 3.23
CA LYS A 107 15.52 -11.30 3.24
C LYS A 107 14.09 -11.18 3.80
N TYR A 108 13.92 -10.40 4.86
CA TYR A 108 12.62 -10.19 5.50
C TYR A 108 11.63 -9.45 4.57
N LEU A 109 12.09 -8.45 3.82
CA LEU A 109 11.28 -7.67 2.87
C LEU A 109 10.89 -8.48 1.61
N ALA A 110 11.69 -9.47 1.24
CA ALA A 110 11.58 -10.16 -0.05
C ALA A 110 10.21 -10.76 -0.40
N PRO A 111 9.41 -11.33 0.53
CA PRO A 111 8.06 -11.83 0.23
C PRO A 111 7.09 -10.73 -0.23
N ILE A 112 7.33 -9.47 0.13
CA ILE A 112 6.47 -8.32 -0.15
C ILE A 112 6.99 -7.51 -1.34
N THR A 113 8.25 -7.05 -1.29
CA THR A 113 8.83 -6.16 -2.29
C THR A 113 9.53 -6.91 -3.43
N GLY A 114 9.79 -8.20 -3.24
CA GLY A 114 10.60 -9.04 -4.10
C GLY A 114 12.07 -9.09 -3.66
N ASN A 115 12.86 -9.87 -4.37
CA ASN A 115 14.29 -10.00 -4.07
C ASN A 115 15.00 -8.65 -4.18
N ILE A 116 15.84 -8.34 -3.20
CA ILE A 116 16.64 -7.14 -3.10
C ILE A 116 18.12 -7.52 -3.24
N PRO A 117 18.64 -7.58 -4.48
CA PRO A 117 20.05 -7.85 -4.70
C PRO A 117 20.92 -6.68 -4.20
N PRO A 118 22.26 -6.89 -4.05
CA PRO A 118 23.14 -5.87 -3.49
C PRO A 118 23.07 -4.51 -4.19
N GLU A 119 22.83 -4.48 -5.50
CA GLU A 119 22.72 -3.25 -6.31
C GLU A 119 21.44 -2.44 -6.03
N LEU A 120 20.44 -3.02 -5.39
CA LEU A 120 19.23 -2.34 -4.93
C LEU A 120 19.25 -2.01 -3.44
N ARG A 121 20.41 -2.06 -2.79
CA ARG A 121 20.58 -1.68 -1.39
C ARG A 121 21.10 -0.25 -1.30
N PHE A 122 20.19 0.64 -1.06
CA PHE A 122 20.45 2.08 -1.01
C PHE A 122 20.75 2.52 0.42
N ALA A 123 21.84 3.28 0.61
CA ALA A 123 22.24 3.75 1.93
C ALA A 123 21.39 4.93 2.43
N SER A 124 20.63 5.61 1.56
CA SER A 124 19.75 6.74 1.89
C SER A 124 18.60 6.85 0.90
N ILE A 125 17.55 7.59 1.27
CA ILE A 125 16.44 7.94 0.38
C ILE A 125 16.94 8.73 -0.84
N ASP A 126 17.87 9.68 -0.67
CA ASP A 126 18.47 10.43 -1.78
C ASP A 126 19.11 9.50 -2.82
N SER A 127 19.87 8.49 -2.38
CA SER A 127 20.49 7.53 -3.29
C SER A 127 19.45 6.65 -4.03
N TYR A 128 18.38 6.27 -3.35
CA TYR A 128 17.25 5.54 -3.94
C TYR A 128 16.52 6.40 -4.98
N PHE A 129 16.19 7.64 -4.64
CA PHE A 129 15.52 8.60 -5.55
C PHE A 129 16.34 8.84 -6.81
N LYS A 130 17.65 9.09 -6.67
CA LYS A 130 18.56 9.28 -7.81
C LYS A 130 18.62 8.05 -8.71
N ALA A 131 18.67 6.86 -8.13
CA ALA A 131 18.70 5.62 -8.90
C ALA A 131 17.36 5.38 -9.64
N ALA A 132 16.22 5.58 -8.97
CA ALA A 132 14.91 5.44 -9.57
C ALA A 132 14.69 6.46 -10.69
N GLN A 133 14.96 7.75 -10.44
CA GLN A 133 14.84 8.81 -11.44
C GLN A 133 15.76 8.58 -12.65
N GLY A 134 16.97 8.06 -12.42
CA GLY A 134 17.94 7.77 -13.48
C GLY A 134 17.52 6.68 -14.47
N ARG A 135 16.51 5.87 -14.11
CA ARG A 135 15.94 4.86 -15.02
C ARG A 135 14.89 5.44 -15.98
N GLY A 136 14.31 6.60 -15.66
CA GLY A 136 13.09 7.12 -16.27
C GLY A 136 11.87 6.37 -15.72
N LEU A 137 11.05 7.06 -14.96
CA LEU A 137 9.86 6.49 -14.33
C LEU A 137 8.64 6.62 -15.26
N PRO A 138 7.85 5.57 -15.45
CA PRO A 138 6.63 5.65 -16.27
C PRO A 138 5.50 6.45 -15.60
N LEU A 139 5.58 6.63 -14.27
CA LEU A 139 4.64 7.36 -13.43
C LEU A 139 5.38 7.91 -12.20
N SER A 140 4.82 8.91 -11.54
CA SER A 140 5.46 9.52 -10.38
C SER A 140 5.41 8.62 -9.14
N CYS A 141 6.44 8.71 -8.27
CA CYS A 141 6.53 7.91 -7.07
C CYS A 141 6.95 8.76 -5.87
N ALA A 142 6.40 8.47 -4.71
CA ALA A 142 6.87 8.96 -3.42
C ALA A 142 7.22 7.79 -2.51
N GLU A 143 7.98 8.06 -1.46
CA GLU A 143 8.46 7.03 -0.54
C GLU A 143 8.20 7.45 0.91
N LEU A 144 7.65 6.52 1.69
CA LEU A 144 7.62 6.60 3.15
C LEU A 144 8.89 5.97 3.71
N ILE A 145 9.34 6.46 4.87
CA ILE A 145 10.38 5.74 5.60
C ILE A 145 9.76 4.69 6.52
N GLY A 146 10.11 3.42 6.31
CA GLY A 146 9.62 2.29 7.09
C GLY A 146 10.32 2.15 8.44
N MET A 147 9.57 2.21 9.53
CA MET A 147 10.11 2.05 10.88
C MET A 147 10.61 0.63 11.15
N GLY A 148 10.01 -0.39 10.53
CA GLY A 148 10.50 -1.76 10.59
C GLY A 148 11.88 -1.90 9.96
N THR A 149 12.12 -1.24 8.82
CA THR A 149 13.44 -1.16 8.20
C THR A 149 14.43 -0.45 9.13
N LEU A 150 14.11 0.75 9.63
CA LEU A 150 14.99 1.50 10.53
C LEU A 150 15.30 0.73 11.82
N ARG A 151 14.26 0.12 12.44
CA ARG A 151 14.43 -0.68 13.65
C ARG A 151 15.34 -1.88 13.41
N THR A 152 15.14 -2.59 12.29
CA THR A 152 15.99 -3.73 11.93
C THR A 152 17.45 -3.30 11.76
N LEU A 153 17.70 -2.16 11.12
CA LEU A 153 19.07 -1.66 10.96
C LEU A 153 19.72 -1.27 12.29
N ALA A 154 18.95 -0.70 13.24
CA ALA A 154 19.45 -0.27 14.53
C ALA A 154 19.71 -1.41 15.52
N ALA A 155 18.86 -2.47 15.51
CA ALA A 155 18.85 -3.50 16.55
C ALA A 155 18.59 -4.93 16.06
N GLY A 156 18.45 -5.16 14.76
CA GLY A 156 18.01 -6.45 14.23
C GLY A 156 16.59 -6.81 14.67
N PHE A 157 16.29 -8.11 14.74
CA PHE A 157 14.99 -8.62 15.17
C PHE A 157 14.95 -8.93 16.66
N THR A 158 15.44 -7.99 17.50
CA THR A 158 15.43 -8.14 18.96
C THR A 158 14.06 -7.79 19.56
N ALA A 159 13.66 -8.51 20.61
CA ALA A 159 12.44 -8.21 21.35
C ALA A 159 12.60 -6.97 22.27
N GLY A 160 11.47 -6.33 22.60
CA GLY A 160 11.40 -5.20 23.53
C GLY A 160 11.68 -3.84 22.90
N ASP A 161 11.68 -2.80 23.71
CA ASP A 161 11.96 -1.42 23.29
C ASP A 161 13.44 -1.20 23.02
N LEU A 162 13.73 -0.23 22.12
CA LEU A 162 15.11 0.16 21.80
C LEU A 162 15.82 0.83 22.97
N SER A 163 17.12 0.53 23.12
CA SER A 163 17.99 1.22 24.05
C SER A 163 18.20 2.70 23.63
N PRO A 164 18.71 3.56 24.54
CA PRO A 164 18.98 4.97 24.20
C PRO A 164 19.98 5.17 23.07
N LEU A 165 20.88 4.20 22.81
CA LEU A 165 21.83 4.26 21.69
C LEU A 165 21.14 3.92 20.38
N GLU A 166 20.38 2.84 20.35
CA GLU A 166 19.60 2.41 19.18
C GLU A 166 18.54 3.44 18.80
N LEU A 167 17.88 4.10 19.79
CA LEU A 167 16.96 5.21 19.54
C LEU A 167 17.65 6.40 18.86
N ARG A 168 18.87 6.76 19.27
CA ARG A 168 19.61 7.86 18.63
C ARG A 168 19.97 7.53 17.18
N ASP A 169 20.35 6.29 16.92
CA ASP A 169 20.67 5.82 15.58
C ASP A 169 19.42 5.83 14.68
N LEU A 170 18.31 5.31 15.19
CA LEU A 170 17.01 5.33 14.50
C LEU A 170 16.55 6.77 14.21
N HIS A 171 16.63 7.69 15.17
CA HIS A 171 16.25 9.10 14.99
C HIS A 171 17.11 9.76 13.92
N TYR A 172 18.42 9.54 13.94
CA TYR A 172 19.34 10.07 12.94
C TYR A 172 18.94 9.65 11.52
N HIS A 173 18.66 8.36 11.33
CA HIS A 173 18.27 7.84 10.01
C HIS A 173 16.87 8.32 9.58
N MET A 174 15.92 8.45 10.53
CA MET A 174 14.59 9.00 10.25
C MET A 174 14.68 10.47 9.80
N GLU A 175 15.38 11.31 10.56
CA GLU A 175 15.57 12.73 10.23
C GLU A 175 16.29 12.91 8.89
N ALA A 176 17.32 12.10 8.62
CA ALA A 176 18.02 12.12 7.34
C ALA A 176 17.11 11.73 6.17
N ALA A 177 16.30 10.67 6.33
CA ALA A 177 15.37 10.22 5.29
C ALA A 177 14.29 11.26 4.99
N LEU A 178 13.75 11.92 6.01
CA LEU A 178 12.79 13.01 5.84
C LEU A 178 13.43 14.23 5.16
N ALA A 179 14.67 14.57 5.51
CA ALA A 179 15.44 15.63 4.85
C ALA A 179 15.76 15.29 3.37
N ASP A 180 15.97 14.02 3.05
CA ASP A 180 16.17 13.51 1.69
C ASP A 180 14.88 13.51 0.84
N GLY A 181 13.70 13.75 1.46
CA GLY A 181 12.43 13.90 0.76
C GLY A 181 11.41 12.78 0.98
N ALA A 182 11.59 11.89 1.96
CA ALA A 182 10.53 10.95 2.32
C ALA A 182 9.23 11.70 2.71
N CYS A 183 8.08 11.24 2.19
CA CYS A 183 6.81 11.96 2.34
C CYS A 183 6.04 11.65 3.63
N GLY A 184 6.59 10.78 4.47
CA GLY A 184 6.00 10.36 5.74
C GLY A 184 6.76 9.21 6.37
N VAL A 185 6.21 8.69 7.46
CA VAL A 185 6.75 7.54 8.19
C VAL A 185 5.72 6.42 8.22
N SER A 186 6.12 5.19 7.93
CA SER A 186 5.22 4.04 8.02
C SER A 186 5.57 3.09 9.16
N LEU A 187 4.55 2.45 9.71
CA LEU A 187 4.63 1.46 10.78
C LEU A 187 3.99 0.15 10.35
N GLY A 188 4.57 -0.96 10.77
CA GLY A 188 4.01 -2.31 10.63
C GLY A 188 3.92 -3.02 11.98
N LEU A 189 3.07 -2.51 12.88
CA LEU A 189 3.01 -2.98 14.26
C LEU A 189 2.51 -4.42 14.43
N GLY A 190 1.88 -5.00 13.41
CA GLY A 190 1.55 -6.42 13.34
C GLY A 190 2.77 -7.31 13.03
N TYR A 191 3.88 -6.75 12.57
CA TYR A 191 5.06 -7.48 12.11
C TYR A 191 6.24 -7.38 13.08
N ALA A 192 7.05 -8.47 13.18
CA ALA A 192 8.36 -8.37 13.81
C ALA A 192 9.31 -7.56 12.91
N PRO A 193 10.19 -6.69 13.48
CA PRO A 193 10.39 -6.51 14.91
C PRO A 193 9.51 -5.40 15.55
N GLU A 194 8.66 -4.69 14.81
CA GLU A 194 7.90 -3.55 15.33
C GLU A 194 6.84 -3.96 16.37
N ILE A 195 6.30 -5.18 16.26
CA ILE A 195 5.33 -5.73 17.23
C ILE A 195 5.88 -5.77 18.66
N PHE A 196 7.20 -5.76 18.82
CA PHE A 196 7.85 -5.80 20.13
C PHE A 196 7.90 -4.44 20.85
N TYR A 197 7.53 -3.34 20.21
CA TYR A 197 7.42 -2.05 20.90
C TYR A 197 6.30 -2.06 21.93
N SER A 198 6.58 -1.51 23.12
CA SER A 198 5.52 -0.97 23.98
C SER A 198 4.98 0.34 23.38
N THR A 199 3.79 0.78 23.78
CA THR A 199 3.22 2.07 23.33
C THR A 199 4.16 3.23 23.70
N ASP A 200 4.73 3.23 24.92
CA ASP A 200 5.71 4.23 25.33
C ASP A 200 7.02 4.15 24.53
N GLY A 201 7.47 2.94 24.19
CA GLY A 201 8.63 2.71 23.33
C GLY A 201 8.39 3.24 21.91
N LEU A 202 7.21 3.05 21.38
CA LEU A 202 6.79 3.57 20.08
C LEU A 202 6.76 5.11 20.07
N ILE A 203 6.17 5.75 21.09
CA ILE A 203 6.16 7.22 21.22
C ILE A 203 7.60 7.76 21.29
N ARG A 204 8.50 7.09 22.01
CA ARG A 204 9.92 7.49 22.04
C ARG A 204 10.60 7.31 20.68
N ALA A 205 10.32 6.22 19.97
CA ALA A 205 10.89 5.97 18.65
C ALA A 205 10.44 7.01 17.62
N LEU A 206 9.21 7.50 17.75
CA LEU A 206 8.62 8.50 16.85
C LEU A 206 8.79 9.96 17.34
N ALA A 207 9.54 10.19 18.42
CA ALA A 207 9.69 11.53 19.02
C ALA A 207 10.13 12.65 18.03
N PRO A 208 10.96 12.40 16.99
CA PRO A 208 11.28 13.43 16.00
C PRO A 208 10.06 13.97 15.23
N LEU A 209 8.95 13.22 15.18
CA LEU A 209 7.74 13.64 14.47
C LEU A 209 6.85 14.58 15.28
N HIS A 210 7.21 14.90 16.55
CA HIS A 210 6.36 15.75 17.38
C HIS A 210 6.13 17.12 16.73
N ARG A 211 4.87 17.42 16.38
CA ARG A 211 4.43 18.66 15.70
C ARG A 211 5.10 18.93 14.34
N SER A 212 5.61 17.89 13.70
CA SER A 212 6.29 18.06 12.40
C SER A 212 5.31 18.24 11.23
N GLY A 213 4.04 17.85 11.39
CA GLY A 213 3.08 17.76 10.27
C GLY A 213 3.31 16.57 9.34
N VAL A 214 4.34 15.75 9.58
CA VAL A 214 4.66 14.54 8.80
C VAL A 214 3.65 13.44 9.13
N PRO A 215 2.97 12.84 8.15
CA PRO A 215 2.01 11.79 8.43
C PRO A 215 2.68 10.48 8.88
N ILE A 216 2.03 9.81 9.84
CA ILE A 216 2.31 8.43 10.23
C ILE A 216 1.27 7.54 9.54
N CYS A 217 1.71 6.59 8.70
CA CYS A 217 0.86 5.58 8.08
C CYS A 217 1.05 4.25 8.82
N VAL A 218 -0.02 3.60 9.31
CA VAL A 218 0.14 2.45 10.19
C VAL A 218 -0.67 1.24 9.79
N HIS A 219 0.03 0.11 9.58
CA HIS A 219 -0.53 -1.22 9.76
C HIS A 219 -0.59 -1.48 11.27
N MET A 220 -1.81 -1.55 11.81
CA MET A 220 -2.03 -1.62 13.26
C MET A 220 -1.48 -2.92 13.86
N ARG A 221 -1.28 -2.92 15.19
CA ARG A 221 -0.73 -4.08 15.95
C ARG A 221 -1.59 -5.34 15.84
N GLN A 222 -2.90 -5.16 15.72
CA GLN A 222 -3.87 -6.22 15.45
C GLN A 222 -4.97 -5.70 14.56
N GLU A 223 -5.46 -6.57 13.68
CA GLU A 223 -6.59 -6.31 12.81
C GLU A 223 -7.73 -7.32 13.03
N GLY A 224 -7.55 -8.25 13.99
CA GLY A 224 -8.51 -9.25 14.44
C GLY A 224 -9.26 -8.85 15.72
N ASP A 225 -9.21 -9.70 16.75
CA ASP A 225 -9.96 -9.51 18.01
C ASP A 225 -9.56 -8.25 18.78
N GLY A 226 -8.30 -7.83 18.66
CA GLY A 226 -7.77 -6.63 19.31
C GLY A 226 -7.80 -5.37 18.46
N VAL A 227 -8.45 -5.36 17.29
CA VAL A 227 -8.37 -4.26 16.32
C VAL A 227 -8.83 -2.91 16.87
N VAL A 228 -9.87 -2.88 17.69
CA VAL A 228 -10.39 -1.64 18.29
C VAL A 228 -9.40 -1.06 19.30
N ASP A 229 -8.74 -1.91 20.08
CA ASP A 229 -7.72 -1.48 21.04
C ASP A 229 -6.43 -1.04 20.33
N ALA A 230 -6.06 -1.71 19.23
CA ALA A 230 -4.95 -1.29 18.38
C ALA A 230 -5.20 0.10 17.75
N LEU A 231 -6.44 0.39 17.35
CA LEU A 231 -6.80 1.74 16.90
C LEU A 231 -6.69 2.77 18.03
N ARG A 232 -7.17 2.44 19.24
CA ARG A 232 -7.04 3.32 20.41
C ARG A 232 -5.58 3.63 20.75
N GLU A 233 -4.69 2.63 20.67
CA GLU A 233 -3.24 2.80 20.80
C GLU A 233 -2.72 3.85 19.82
N MET A 234 -3.07 3.73 18.53
CA MET A 234 -2.57 4.67 17.53
C MET A 234 -3.14 6.08 17.67
N LEU A 235 -4.40 6.19 18.09
CA LEU A 235 -4.98 7.50 18.42
C LEU A 235 -4.28 8.14 19.65
N GLU A 236 -3.82 7.36 20.61
CA GLU A 236 -3.01 7.83 21.75
C GLU A 236 -1.63 8.31 21.27
N VAL A 237 -0.93 7.53 20.46
CA VAL A 237 0.36 7.89 19.87
C VAL A 237 0.26 9.19 19.06
N ALA A 238 -0.73 9.30 18.17
CA ALA A 238 -0.93 10.50 17.36
C ALA A 238 -1.24 11.75 18.21
N ARG A 239 -2.01 11.61 19.30
CA ARG A 239 -2.25 12.71 20.27
C ARG A 239 -0.97 13.11 20.99
N ALA A 240 -0.16 12.15 21.46
CA ALA A 240 1.09 12.43 22.15
C ALA A 240 2.08 13.17 21.25
N LEU A 241 2.13 12.80 19.96
CA LEU A 241 3.03 13.40 18.97
C LEU A 241 2.45 14.64 18.30
N GLN A 242 1.14 14.87 18.36
CA GLN A 242 0.44 15.96 17.64
C GLN A 242 0.78 15.97 16.14
N THR A 243 0.71 14.80 15.51
CA THR A 243 1.05 14.57 14.11
C THR A 243 -0.09 13.88 13.37
N PRO A 244 -0.25 14.06 12.04
CA PRO A 244 -1.27 13.39 11.26
C PRO A 244 -1.14 11.86 11.29
N LEU A 245 -2.27 11.15 11.34
CA LEU A 245 -2.35 9.69 11.34
C LEU A 245 -3.14 9.19 10.13
N GLU A 246 -2.56 8.26 9.40
CA GLU A 246 -3.22 7.44 8.37
C GLU A 246 -3.32 6.01 8.87
N VAL A 247 -4.55 5.52 9.09
CA VAL A 247 -4.78 4.12 9.47
C VAL A 247 -4.88 3.30 8.19
N SER A 248 -3.81 2.57 7.88
CA SER A 248 -3.66 1.81 6.64
C SER A 248 -4.65 0.64 6.57
N HIS A 249 -5.19 0.38 5.37
CA HIS A 249 -6.03 -0.79 5.01
C HIS A 249 -6.99 -1.23 6.12
N LEU A 250 -7.77 -0.27 6.67
CA LEU A 250 -8.70 -0.51 7.77
C LEU A 250 -9.60 -1.71 7.49
N LYS A 251 -9.61 -2.67 8.40
CA LYS A 251 -10.41 -3.90 8.31
C LYS A 251 -10.66 -4.52 9.68
N ALA A 252 -11.53 -5.54 9.73
CA ALA A 252 -11.72 -6.40 10.88
C ALA A 252 -11.64 -7.87 10.42
N ILE A 253 -10.59 -8.59 10.84
CA ILE A 253 -10.34 -9.96 10.44
C ILE A 253 -11.24 -10.93 11.19
N GLY A 254 -11.88 -11.83 10.44
CA GLY A 254 -12.66 -12.96 10.95
C GLY A 254 -14.15 -12.67 11.17
N GLY A 255 -14.97 -13.67 10.87
CA GLY A 255 -16.43 -13.55 10.90
C GLY A 255 -17.03 -13.12 12.25
N ARG A 256 -16.34 -13.39 13.37
CA ARG A 256 -16.80 -12.94 14.71
C ARG A 256 -16.66 -11.44 14.92
N ASN A 257 -15.75 -10.78 14.20
CA ASN A 257 -15.47 -9.35 14.23
C ASN A 257 -16.23 -8.58 13.14
N ALA A 258 -16.62 -9.27 12.08
CA ALA A 258 -17.37 -8.70 10.96
C ALA A 258 -18.64 -8.00 11.41
N ARG A 259 -18.93 -6.84 10.81
CA ARG A 259 -20.12 -6.00 11.06
C ARG A 259 -20.21 -5.42 12.47
N LYS A 260 -19.16 -5.58 13.30
CA LYS A 260 -19.09 -5.08 14.69
C LYS A 260 -17.94 -4.11 14.88
N ALA A 261 -16.72 -4.53 14.59
CA ALA A 261 -15.53 -3.73 14.86
C ALA A 261 -15.41 -2.52 13.90
N VAL A 262 -15.73 -2.68 12.62
CA VAL A 262 -15.61 -1.57 11.65
C VAL A 262 -16.50 -0.38 12.01
N PRO A 263 -17.81 -0.52 12.34
CA PRO A 263 -18.63 0.61 12.78
C PRO A 263 -18.08 1.31 14.04
N GLU A 264 -17.54 0.55 15.01
CA GLU A 264 -16.91 1.12 16.21
C GLU A 264 -15.65 1.91 15.85
N MET A 265 -14.78 1.36 15.00
CA MET A 265 -13.55 2.04 14.55
C MET A 265 -13.85 3.34 13.80
N LEU A 266 -14.81 3.31 12.86
CA LEU A 266 -15.22 4.51 12.13
C LEU A 266 -15.74 5.60 13.07
N SER A 267 -16.52 5.23 14.10
CA SER A 267 -16.99 6.15 15.13
C SER A 267 -15.85 6.74 15.97
N LEU A 268 -14.84 5.92 16.31
CA LEU A 268 -13.64 6.39 17.04
C LEU A 268 -12.81 7.37 16.23
N ILE A 269 -12.61 7.10 14.93
CA ILE A 269 -11.91 8.02 14.01
C ILE A 269 -12.68 9.33 13.89
N GLU A 270 -13.99 9.26 13.63
CA GLU A 270 -14.84 10.45 13.51
C GLU A 270 -14.78 11.31 14.78
N LYS A 271 -14.87 10.67 15.96
CA LYS A 271 -14.73 11.38 17.25
C LYS A 271 -13.35 12.02 17.41
N ALA A 272 -12.27 11.29 17.08
CA ALA A 272 -10.91 11.83 17.16
C ALA A 272 -10.74 13.07 16.26
N ARG A 273 -11.33 13.05 15.06
CA ARG A 273 -11.36 14.21 14.14
C ARG A 273 -12.16 15.38 14.70
N GLN A 274 -13.32 15.13 15.31
CA GLN A 274 -14.11 16.18 16.02
C GLN A 274 -13.35 16.79 17.19
N ASP A 275 -12.51 16.00 17.87
CA ASP A 275 -11.63 16.44 18.95
C ASP A 275 -10.37 17.17 18.42
N GLY A 276 -10.23 17.37 17.09
CA GLY A 276 -9.17 18.15 16.44
C GLY A 276 -7.93 17.35 16.04
N LEU A 277 -7.96 16.01 16.10
CA LEU A 277 -6.86 15.17 15.63
C LEU A 277 -7.00 14.96 14.10
N ASP A 278 -5.91 15.14 13.36
CA ASP A 278 -5.88 14.83 11.93
C ASP A 278 -5.70 13.32 11.74
N VAL A 279 -6.81 12.61 11.54
CA VAL A 279 -6.84 11.17 11.32
C VAL A 279 -7.62 10.87 10.06
N MET A 280 -7.03 10.07 9.19
CA MET A 280 -7.66 9.46 8.02
C MET A 280 -7.45 7.94 8.07
N CYS A 281 -8.11 7.21 7.19
CA CYS A 281 -7.86 5.78 6.96
C CYS A 281 -7.98 5.47 5.48
N ASP A 282 -7.50 4.29 5.09
CA ASP A 282 -7.67 3.79 3.74
C ASP A 282 -8.21 2.35 3.71
N VAL A 283 -8.60 1.87 2.54
CA VAL A 283 -9.11 0.52 2.34
C VAL A 283 -8.87 0.07 0.90
N TYR A 284 -8.53 -1.21 0.72
CA TYR A 284 -8.57 -1.83 -0.61
C TYR A 284 -9.96 -2.45 -0.85
N PRO A 285 -10.49 -2.39 -2.09
CA PRO A 285 -11.86 -2.81 -2.40
C PRO A 285 -12.00 -4.34 -2.60
N TYR A 286 -11.41 -5.13 -1.69
CA TYR A 286 -11.43 -6.61 -1.69
C TYR A 286 -11.66 -7.16 -0.30
N THR A 287 -12.19 -8.37 -0.22
CA THR A 287 -12.42 -9.09 1.05
C THR A 287 -11.28 -10.03 1.45
N ALA A 288 -10.28 -10.18 0.60
CA ALA A 288 -9.06 -10.90 0.92
C ALA A 288 -7.88 -9.95 1.05
N GLY A 289 -6.96 -10.27 1.96
CA GLY A 289 -5.67 -9.63 2.11
C GLY A 289 -4.55 -10.41 1.41
N SER A 290 -3.33 -9.89 1.49
CA SER A 290 -2.12 -10.59 1.09
C SER A 290 -0.91 -10.01 1.79
N THR A 291 -0.17 -10.86 2.48
CA THR A 291 1.06 -10.50 3.18
C THR A 291 2.01 -11.72 3.30
N GLN A 292 3.04 -11.63 4.14
CA GLN A 292 3.96 -12.73 4.41
C GLN A 292 3.24 -13.87 5.16
N LEU A 293 3.45 -15.12 4.77
CA LEU A 293 2.82 -16.27 5.43
C LEU A 293 3.29 -16.45 6.89
N ILE A 294 4.50 -15.99 7.24
CA ILE A 294 4.99 -16.01 8.63
C ILE A 294 4.16 -15.20 9.61
N HIS A 295 3.34 -14.27 9.10
CA HIS A 295 2.46 -13.42 9.91
C HIS A 295 1.38 -14.21 10.69
N VAL A 296 1.06 -15.42 10.27
CA VAL A 296 0.14 -16.31 11.00
C VAL A 296 0.76 -16.91 12.27
N LEU A 297 2.09 -16.78 12.47
CA LEU A 297 2.83 -17.37 13.59
C LEU A 297 2.90 -16.39 14.78
N PRO A 298 2.93 -16.92 16.03
CA PRO A 298 3.10 -16.06 17.19
C PRO A 298 4.40 -15.25 17.10
N PRO A 299 4.37 -13.93 17.38
CA PRO A 299 5.49 -13.04 17.10
C PRO A 299 6.74 -13.34 17.93
N GLU A 300 6.62 -13.87 19.13
CA GLU A 300 7.76 -14.24 19.99
C GLU A 300 8.70 -15.27 19.33
N PHE A 301 8.18 -16.10 18.42
CA PHE A 301 9.01 -17.06 17.66
C PHE A 301 9.75 -16.41 16.47
N GLN A 302 9.43 -15.18 16.14
CA GLN A 302 10.07 -14.43 15.04
C GLN A 302 11.29 -13.61 15.52
N GLU A 303 11.55 -13.56 16.84
CA GLU A 303 12.76 -12.96 17.39
C GLU A 303 14.02 -13.60 16.79
N GLY A 304 14.99 -12.77 16.35
CA GLY A 304 16.20 -13.19 15.66
C GLY A 304 16.01 -13.42 14.16
N GLY A 305 14.87 -13.02 13.59
CA GLY A 305 14.61 -12.98 12.16
C GLY A 305 14.32 -14.33 11.51
N THR A 306 14.26 -14.33 10.17
CA THR A 306 13.81 -15.48 9.37
C THR A 306 14.72 -16.71 9.50
N GLU A 307 16.03 -16.53 9.68
CA GLU A 307 16.95 -17.66 9.87
C GLU A 307 16.73 -18.36 11.25
N ALA A 308 16.50 -17.57 12.30
CA ALA A 308 16.19 -18.11 13.62
C ALA A 308 14.82 -18.80 13.62
N LEU A 309 13.82 -18.21 12.98
CA LEU A 309 12.49 -18.79 12.81
C LEU A 309 12.57 -20.12 12.05
N THR A 310 13.32 -20.18 10.93
CA THR A 310 13.49 -21.42 10.16
C THR A 310 14.07 -22.55 11.02
N LYS A 311 15.05 -22.24 11.89
CA LYS A 311 15.61 -23.25 12.83
C LYS A 311 14.56 -23.72 13.85
N ARG A 312 13.74 -22.82 14.39
CA ARG A 312 12.62 -23.17 15.30
C ARG A 312 11.57 -24.04 14.61
N LEU A 313 11.28 -23.77 13.34
CA LEU A 313 10.37 -24.58 12.54
C LEU A 313 10.89 -25.99 12.23
N LEU A 314 12.17 -26.27 12.44
CA LEU A 314 12.78 -27.61 12.33
C LEU A 314 12.94 -28.30 13.69
N ASP A 315 12.64 -27.63 14.80
CA ASP A 315 12.75 -28.17 16.16
C ASP A 315 11.39 -28.61 16.70
N ASP A 316 11.27 -29.89 17.09
CA ASP A 316 10.01 -30.48 17.54
C ASP A 316 9.45 -29.82 18.81
N ALA A 317 10.33 -29.37 19.72
CA ALA A 317 9.90 -28.72 20.97
C ALA A 317 9.32 -27.34 20.69
N ALA A 318 10.00 -26.55 19.84
CA ALA A 318 9.52 -25.25 19.40
C ALA A 318 8.21 -25.34 18.61
N ARG A 319 8.05 -26.31 17.73
CA ARG A 319 6.78 -26.59 17.02
C ARG A 319 5.63 -26.87 17.97
N LYS A 320 5.85 -27.69 18.98
CA LYS A 320 4.84 -28.02 19.99
C LYS A 320 4.41 -26.79 20.77
N GLU A 321 5.34 -25.94 21.16
CA GLU A 321 5.07 -24.70 21.87
C GLU A 321 4.33 -23.71 20.96
N MET A 322 4.81 -23.50 19.73
CA MET A 322 4.20 -22.64 18.73
C MET A 322 2.75 -23.05 18.43
N ARG A 323 2.51 -24.36 18.22
CA ARG A 323 1.16 -24.88 18.03
C ARG A 323 0.24 -24.59 19.23
N ALA A 324 0.72 -24.85 20.46
CA ALA A 324 -0.06 -24.58 21.66
C ALA A 324 -0.44 -23.10 21.78
N ARG A 325 0.46 -22.17 21.40
CA ARG A 325 0.18 -20.74 21.35
C ARG A 325 -0.87 -20.39 20.28
N MET A 326 -0.77 -20.97 19.08
CA MET A 326 -1.74 -20.74 17.98
C MET A 326 -3.12 -21.31 18.32
N GLU A 327 -3.22 -22.42 19.05
CA GLU A 327 -4.49 -23.02 19.45
C GLU A 327 -5.18 -22.26 20.59
N ALA A 328 -4.41 -21.59 21.47
CA ALA A 328 -4.93 -20.97 22.69
C ALA A 328 -5.02 -19.44 22.63
N GLY A 329 -4.22 -18.78 21.77
CA GLY A 329 -3.96 -17.35 21.87
C GLY A 329 -4.78 -16.48 20.91
N SER A 330 -5.27 -15.34 21.46
CA SER A 330 -5.82 -14.22 20.69
C SER A 330 -5.18 -12.87 21.07
N ASP A 331 -4.06 -12.90 21.79
CA ASP A 331 -3.27 -11.74 22.19
C ASP A 331 -2.30 -11.26 21.07
N PHE A 332 -2.25 -11.96 19.96
CA PHE A 332 -1.63 -11.55 18.69
C PHE A 332 -2.63 -11.77 17.55
N GLU A 333 -2.31 -11.30 16.34
CA GLU A 333 -3.17 -11.49 15.17
C GLU A 333 -3.13 -12.94 14.68
N ASN A 334 -3.90 -13.78 15.33
CA ASN A 334 -3.97 -15.20 15.05
C ASN A 334 -4.92 -15.50 13.87
N ILE A 335 -4.46 -15.24 12.65
CA ILE A 335 -5.26 -15.40 11.42
C ILE A 335 -5.81 -16.82 11.31
N THR A 336 -5.00 -17.86 11.61
CA THR A 336 -5.45 -19.26 11.50
C THR A 336 -6.59 -19.59 12.46
N LEU A 337 -6.63 -18.96 13.65
CA LEU A 337 -7.73 -19.11 14.60
C LEU A 337 -8.97 -18.29 14.18
N LEU A 338 -8.75 -17.16 13.53
CA LEU A 338 -9.82 -16.22 13.12
C LEU A 338 -10.59 -16.71 11.89
N VAL A 339 -9.89 -17.29 10.90
CA VAL A 339 -10.47 -17.65 9.60
C VAL A 339 -10.30 -19.11 9.20
N GLY A 340 -9.45 -19.88 9.90
CA GLY A 340 -9.15 -21.28 9.58
C GLY A 340 -8.13 -21.44 8.45
N PHE A 341 -7.51 -22.64 8.39
CA PHE A 341 -6.51 -22.97 7.37
C PHE A 341 -7.06 -23.07 5.94
N ASP A 342 -8.38 -23.22 5.78
CA ASP A 342 -9.04 -23.20 4.47
C ASP A 342 -8.98 -21.82 3.79
N ASN A 343 -8.89 -20.76 4.59
CA ASN A 343 -8.87 -19.37 4.12
C ASN A 343 -7.46 -18.77 4.06
N VAL A 344 -6.41 -19.52 4.36
CA VAL A 344 -5.00 -19.11 4.23
C VAL A 344 -4.39 -19.84 3.04
N VAL A 345 -4.19 -19.12 1.95
CA VAL A 345 -3.70 -19.63 0.66
C VAL A 345 -2.23 -19.28 0.49
N ALA A 346 -1.37 -20.29 0.32
CA ALA A 346 0.07 -20.09 0.14
C ALA A 346 0.38 -19.63 -1.30
N ILE A 347 1.24 -18.63 -1.43
CA ILE A 347 1.70 -18.08 -2.73
C ILE A 347 3.21 -17.82 -2.71
N GLY A 348 3.83 -17.73 -3.89
CA GLY A 348 5.26 -17.48 -4.01
C GLY A 348 6.10 -18.72 -3.68
N LEU A 349 5.59 -19.92 -3.88
CA LEU A 349 6.26 -21.18 -3.60
C LEU A 349 7.35 -21.45 -4.64
N ARG A 350 8.57 -21.75 -4.18
CA ARG A 350 9.77 -21.87 -5.03
C ARG A 350 10.37 -23.25 -5.06
N THR A 351 10.29 -24.00 -3.95
CA THR A 351 10.87 -25.33 -3.85
C THR A 351 10.14 -26.32 -4.76
N ASP A 352 10.86 -27.31 -5.30
CA ASP A 352 10.26 -28.32 -6.19
C ASP A 352 9.17 -29.13 -5.48
N GLU A 353 9.28 -29.28 -4.17
CA GLU A 353 8.31 -29.98 -3.34
C GLU A 353 6.97 -29.24 -3.26
N TYR A 354 7.01 -27.91 -3.00
CA TYR A 354 5.82 -27.11 -2.72
C TYR A 354 5.30 -26.32 -3.91
N ARG A 355 6.07 -26.03 -4.96
CA ARG A 355 5.65 -25.26 -6.13
C ARG A 355 4.35 -25.75 -6.78
N ARG A 356 4.09 -27.06 -6.74
CA ARG A 356 2.84 -27.66 -7.26
C ARG A 356 1.59 -27.25 -6.48
N PHE A 357 1.75 -26.69 -5.28
CA PHE A 357 0.67 -26.21 -4.42
C PHE A 357 0.43 -24.71 -4.50
N GLU A 358 1.08 -24.03 -5.42
CA GLU A 358 0.92 -22.58 -5.65
C GLU A 358 -0.57 -22.19 -5.76
N GLY A 359 -1.02 -21.33 -4.84
CA GLY A 359 -2.41 -20.87 -4.77
C GLY A 359 -3.39 -21.88 -4.17
N LYS A 360 -2.89 -22.82 -3.38
CA LYS A 360 -3.69 -23.75 -2.56
C LYS A 360 -3.73 -23.28 -1.12
N SER A 361 -4.86 -23.53 -0.44
CA SER A 361 -4.94 -23.27 1.00
C SER A 361 -4.08 -24.27 1.77
N VAL A 362 -3.64 -23.87 2.98
CA VAL A 362 -2.89 -24.75 3.87
C VAL A 362 -3.67 -26.04 4.17
N ALA A 363 -5.01 -25.94 4.31
CA ALA A 363 -5.87 -27.11 4.49
C ALA A 363 -5.86 -28.05 3.27
N GLU A 364 -5.95 -27.53 2.03
CA GLU A 364 -5.87 -28.35 0.80
C GLU A 364 -4.50 -29.04 0.67
N ILE A 365 -3.42 -28.35 1.04
CA ILE A 365 -2.06 -28.91 1.03
C ILE A 365 -1.97 -30.03 2.06
N ALA A 366 -2.44 -29.79 3.29
CA ALA A 366 -2.47 -30.76 4.38
C ALA A 366 -3.24 -32.04 4.00
N GLN A 367 -4.43 -31.87 3.42
CA GLN A 367 -5.25 -32.97 2.91
C GLN A 367 -4.50 -33.79 1.85
N THR A 368 -3.86 -33.11 0.89
CA THR A 368 -3.11 -33.79 -0.20
C THR A 368 -1.91 -34.55 0.33
N LEU A 369 -1.20 -33.99 1.33
CA LEU A 369 -0.04 -34.62 1.96
C LEU A 369 -0.43 -35.62 3.05
N GLN A 370 -1.72 -35.73 3.42
CA GLN A 370 -2.22 -36.53 4.53
C GLN A 370 -1.53 -36.20 5.86
N LYS A 371 -1.31 -34.90 6.10
CA LYS A 371 -0.66 -34.33 7.29
C LYS A 371 -1.61 -33.44 8.07
N ASP A 372 -1.27 -33.16 9.33
CA ASP A 372 -1.92 -32.15 10.14
C ASP A 372 -1.69 -30.75 9.55
N PRO A 373 -2.65 -29.81 9.56
CA PRO A 373 -2.48 -28.47 9.01
C PRO A 373 -1.36 -27.64 9.66
N PHE A 374 -1.14 -27.75 10.98
CA PHE A 374 -0.02 -27.06 11.64
C PHE A 374 1.33 -27.61 11.17
N ASP A 375 1.48 -28.94 11.14
CA ASP A 375 2.72 -29.55 10.65
C ASP A 375 2.96 -29.20 9.19
N THR A 376 1.90 -29.13 8.37
CA THR A 376 1.99 -28.72 6.97
C THR A 376 2.47 -27.29 6.83
N LEU A 377 1.91 -26.36 7.62
CA LEU A 377 2.33 -24.95 7.65
C LEU A 377 3.81 -24.81 8.04
N PHE A 378 4.23 -25.52 9.12
CA PHE A 378 5.60 -25.47 9.63
C PHE A 378 6.60 -26.04 8.63
N ASP A 379 6.28 -27.20 8.02
CA ASP A 379 7.12 -27.82 6.99
C ASP A 379 7.26 -26.93 5.74
N LEU A 380 6.15 -26.34 5.28
CA LEU A 380 6.14 -25.42 4.14
C LEU A 380 7.01 -24.20 4.41
N LEU A 381 6.81 -23.54 5.55
CA LEU A 381 7.60 -22.36 5.93
C LEU A 381 9.08 -22.68 6.09
N ALA A 382 9.41 -23.84 6.69
CA ALA A 382 10.80 -24.27 6.85
C ALA A 382 11.46 -24.56 5.49
N ALA A 383 10.77 -25.28 4.59
CA ALA A 383 11.26 -25.61 3.25
C ALA A 383 11.48 -24.36 2.38
N GLU A 384 10.58 -23.40 2.45
CA GLU A 384 10.66 -22.12 1.73
C GLU A 384 11.54 -21.08 2.45
N GLN A 385 12.19 -21.43 3.56
CA GLN A 385 13.03 -20.53 4.37
C GLN A 385 12.30 -19.25 4.80
N CYS A 386 11.04 -19.38 5.16
CA CYS A 386 10.15 -18.28 5.55
C CYS A 386 9.94 -17.20 4.46
N ASN A 387 10.28 -17.50 3.20
CA ASN A 387 10.19 -16.56 2.09
C ASN A 387 8.96 -16.88 1.21
N THR A 388 7.79 -16.82 1.81
CA THR A 388 6.50 -17.21 1.23
C THR A 388 5.45 -16.18 1.60
N GLY A 389 4.60 -15.82 0.63
CA GLY A 389 3.43 -14.97 0.84
C GLY A 389 2.16 -15.78 1.08
N MET A 390 1.11 -15.08 1.43
CA MET A 390 -0.25 -15.64 1.48
C MET A 390 -1.26 -14.69 0.84
N ILE A 391 -2.40 -15.27 0.45
CA ILE A 391 -3.67 -14.58 0.26
C ILE A 391 -4.60 -15.15 1.33
N ASP A 392 -5.23 -14.29 2.10
CA ASP A 392 -6.10 -14.66 3.20
C ASP A 392 -7.49 -14.05 3.04
N TYR A 393 -8.54 -14.88 3.13
CA TYR A 393 -9.93 -14.44 3.02
C TYR A 393 -10.43 -14.04 4.41
N ILE A 394 -10.43 -12.74 4.69
CA ILE A 394 -10.45 -12.20 6.05
C ILE A 394 -11.59 -11.24 6.37
N SER A 395 -12.14 -10.53 5.36
CA SER A 395 -13.04 -9.38 5.58
C SER A 395 -14.45 -9.63 5.03
N ASP A 396 -15.41 -8.87 5.56
CA ASP A 396 -16.78 -8.81 5.10
C ASP A 396 -16.98 -7.71 4.05
N GLU A 397 -17.75 -7.98 3.02
CA GLU A 397 -17.99 -7.04 1.91
C GLU A 397 -18.72 -5.76 2.36
N GLU A 398 -19.66 -5.87 3.31
CA GLU A 398 -20.37 -4.70 3.81
C GLU A 398 -19.49 -3.84 4.72
N ASP A 399 -18.50 -4.43 5.42
CA ASP A 399 -17.49 -3.68 6.16
C ASP A 399 -16.62 -2.86 5.19
N VAL A 400 -16.19 -3.44 4.07
CA VAL A 400 -15.48 -2.72 3.00
C VAL A 400 -16.33 -1.53 2.49
N LYS A 401 -17.62 -1.74 2.24
CA LYS A 401 -18.53 -0.67 1.78
C LYS A 401 -18.73 0.43 2.82
N ASP A 402 -18.81 0.07 4.10
CA ASP A 402 -18.94 1.06 5.17
C ASP A 402 -17.71 1.95 5.28
N ILE A 403 -16.50 1.36 5.13
CA ILE A 403 -15.26 2.14 5.08
C ILE A 403 -15.21 3.01 3.82
N LEU A 404 -15.57 2.46 2.65
CA LEU A 404 -15.64 3.25 1.40
C LEU A 404 -16.57 4.47 1.51
N ARG A 405 -17.70 4.38 2.26
CA ARG A 405 -18.63 5.49 2.46
C ARG A 405 -18.11 6.56 3.42
N ALA A 406 -17.15 6.23 4.29
CA ALA A 406 -16.63 7.19 5.25
C ALA A 406 -15.94 8.36 4.53
N PRO A 407 -16.23 9.63 4.86
CA PRO A 407 -15.68 10.78 4.14
C PRO A 407 -14.17 10.98 4.36
N PHE A 408 -13.63 10.38 5.39
CA PHE A 408 -12.21 10.43 5.77
C PHE A 408 -11.43 9.17 5.33
N SER A 409 -11.99 8.35 4.45
CA SER A 409 -11.27 7.18 3.93
C SER A 409 -10.79 7.41 2.51
N GLY A 410 -9.56 6.95 2.22
CA GLY A 410 -9.00 6.79 0.88
C GLY A 410 -9.22 5.39 0.32
N VAL A 411 -8.89 5.19 -0.96
CA VAL A 411 -8.85 3.87 -1.58
C VAL A 411 -7.44 3.59 -2.07
N ILE A 412 -6.95 2.40 -1.74
CA ILE A 412 -5.58 1.97 -1.99
C ILE A 412 -5.55 0.58 -2.62
N SER A 413 -4.39 0.17 -3.14
CA SER A 413 -4.22 -1.21 -3.59
C SER A 413 -3.62 -2.14 -2.54
N ASP A 414 -2.69 -1.67 -1.73
CA ASP A 414 -1.84 -2.50 -0.88
C ASP A 414 -1.15 -3.62 -1.68
N ALA A 415 -0.74 -3.28 -2.92
CA ALA A 415 -0.16 -4.23 -3.86
C ALA A 415 1.26 -4.63 -3.47
N THR A 416 1.52 -5.94 -3.49
CA THR A 416 2.82 -6.54 -3.19
C THR A 416 3.46 -7.13 -4.44
N TYR A 417 4.81 -7.18 -4.50
CA TYR A 417 5.58 -7.56 -5.68
C TYR A 417 6.59 -8.68 -5.40
N PRO A 418 6.18 -9.87 -4.96
CA PRO A 418 7.10 -10.99 -4.77
C PRO A 418 7.85 -11.29 -6.07
N SER A 419 9.01 -11.96 -5.97
CA SER A 419 9.84 -12.29 -7.13
C SER A 419 9.32 -13.42 -8.00
N GLY A 420 8.11 -13.90 -7.78
CA GLY A 420 7.48 -14.97 -8.55
C GLY A 420 6.26 -15.53 -7.84
N GLY A 421 5.61 -16.50 -8.48
CA GLY A 421 4.36 -17.06 -8.00
C GLY A 421 3.14 -16.20 -8.30
N ARG A 422 2.05 -16.49 -7.63
CA ARG A 422 0.81 -15.72 -7.73
C ARG A 422 0.89 -14.44 -6.90
N VAL A 423 0.12 -13.45 -7.33
CA VAL A 423 -0.12 -12.23 -6.55
C VAL A 423 -1.62 -12.08 -6.30
N HIS A 424 -1.98 -11.19 -5.41
CA HIS A 424 -3.38 -10.81 -5.23
C HIS A 424 -3.86 -9.99 -6.46
N PRO A 425 -5.12 -10.15 -6.96
CA PRO A 425 -5.63 -9.38 -8.11
C PRO A 425 -5.60 -7.86 -7.89
N ARG A 426 -5.51 -7.39 -6.65
CA ARG A 426 -5.39 -5.95 -6.32
C ARG A 426 -4.18 -5.26 -6.96
N VAL A 427 -3.14 -6.01 -7.34
CA VAL A 427 -1.98 -5.47 -8.06
C VAL A 427 -2.39 -4.88 -9.40
N TYR A 428 -3.35 -5.51 -10.09
CA TYR A 428 -3.72 -5.21 -11.48
C TYR A 428 -5.10 -4.55 -11.64
N GLY A 429 -5.96 -4.57 -10.61
CA GLY A 429 -7.39 -4.27 -10.78
C GLY A 429 -8.02 -3.32 -9.79
N THR A 430 -7.34 -2.88 -8.73
CA THR A 430 -7.95 -2.13 -7.61
C THR A 430 -8.77 -0.92 -8.06
N PHE A 431 -8.18 -0.05 -8.87
CA PHE A 431 -8.81 1.21 -9.26
C PHE A 431 -9.87 1.01 -10.34
N ALA A 432 -9.69 0.03 -11.21
CA ALA A 432 -10.74 -0.39 -12.13
C ALA A 432 -11.94 -1.00 -11.38
N ARG A 433 -11.70 -1.86 -10.37
CA ARG A 433 -12.74 -2.42 -9.50
C ARG A 433 -13.51 -1.35 -8.74
N LEU A 434 -12.83 -0.31 -8.25
CA LEU A 434 -13.49 0.84 -7.61
C LEU A 434 -14.54 1.45 -8.54
N ILE A 435 -14.16 1.73 -9.78
CA ILE A 435 -15.06 2.34 -10.76
C ILE A 435 -16.13 1.34 -11.22
N GLU A 436 -15.74 0.14 -11.66
CA GLU A 436 -16.66 -0.86 -12.20
C GLU A 436 -17.70 -1.31 -11.17
N LYS A 437 -17.23 -1.80 -10.02
CA LYS A 437 -18.11 -2.41 -9.01
C LYS A 437 -18.81 -1.36 -8.15
N TYR A 438 -18.05 -0.46 -7.51
CA TYR A 438 -18.59 0.38 -6.45
C TYR A 438 -19.22 1.68 -6.95
N VAL A 439 -18.84 2.14 -8.16
CA VAL A 439 -19.49 3.32 -8.78
C VAL A 439 -20.59 2.89 -9.75
N VAL A 440 -20.24 2.06 -10.77
CA VAL A 440 -21.17 1.76 -11.87
C VAL A 440 -22.21 0.70 -11.48
N GLN A 441 -21.77 -0.45 -10.95
CA GLN A 441 -22.68 -1.59 -10.71
C GLN A 441 -23.46 -1.42 -9.42
N GLU A 442 -22.79 -1.21 -8.27
CA GLU A 442 -23.44 -1.22 -6.95
C GLU A 442 -23.81 0.19 -6.43
N ARG A 443 -23.25 1.24 -7.03
CA ARG A 443 -23.54 2.65 -6.68
C ARG A 443 -23.33 2.95 -5.20
N VAL A 444 -22.28 2.38 -4.61
CA VAL A 444 -21.86 2.64 -3.23
C VAL A 444 -21.34 4.05 -3.08
N LEU A 445 -20.67 4.56 -4.13
CA LEU A 445 -20.11 5.91 -4.26
C LEU A 445 -20.62 6.55 -5.55
N THR A 446 -20.69 7.89 -5.57
CA THR A 446 -20.74 8.63 -6.84
C THR A 446 -19.36 8.65 -7.48
N LEU A 447 -19.29 8.96 -8.77
CA LEU A 447 -18.01 9.07 -9.46
C LEU A 447 -17.13 10.17 -8.85
N GLU A 448 -17.71 11.30 -8.48
CA GLU A 448 -17.02 12.42 -7.86
C GLU A 448 -16.41 12.04 -6.50
N GLN A 449 -17.16 11.27 -5.69
CA GLN A 449 -16.66 10.75 -4.41
C GLN A 449 -15.52 9.75 -4.62
N ALA A 450 -15.67 8.81 -5.56
CA ALA A 450 -14.64 7.81 -5.84
C ALA A 450 -13.35 8.45 -6.35
N VAL A 451 -13.47 9.39 -7.31
CA VAL A 451 -12.31 10.13 -7.85
C VAL A 451 -11.62 10.92 -6.75
N HIS A 452 -12.36 11.66 -5.91
CA HIS A 452 -11.77 12.42 -4.80
C HIS A 452 -10.94 11.52 -3.87
N LYS A 453 -11.44 10.34 -3.51
CA LYS A 453 -10.75 9.37 -2.61
C LYS A 453 -9.41 8.87 -3.14
N VAL A 454 -9.22 8.87 -4.46
CA VAL A 454 -8.00 8.38 -5.12
C VAL A 454 -7.21 9.49 -5.80
N THR A 455 -7.55 10.76 -5.55
CA THR A 455 -6.86 11.93 -6.13
C THR A 455 -6.66 13.02 -5.07
N GLY A 456 -7.58 14.00 -4.93
CA GLY A 456 -7.44 15.13 -4.02
C GLY A 456 -7.21 14.71 -2.56
N HIS A 457 -7.92 13.69 -2.06
CA HIS A 457 -7.75 13.16 -0.70
C HIS A 457 -6.31 12.63 -0.46
N ALA A 458 -5.79 11.88 -1.43
CA ALA A 458 -4.43 11.34 -1.37
C ALA A 458 -3.36 12.44 -1.46
N ALA A 459 -3.56 13.40 -2.37
CA ALA A 459 -2.65 14.52 -2.53
C ALA A 459 -2.59 15.41 -1.27
N ASP A 460 -3.75 15.67 -0.64
CA ASP A 460 -3.83 16.43 0.61
C ASP A 460 -3.12 15.73 1.76
N ARG A 461 -3.25 14.39 1.87
CA ARG A 461 -2.60 13.60 2.94
C ARG A 461 -1.09 13.72 2.92
N PHE A 462 -0.48 13.70 1.73
CA PHE A 462 0.99 13.74 1.57
C PHE A 462 1.54 15.11 1.15
N GLY A 463 0.69 16.12 1.04
CA GLY A 463 1.11 17.48 0.67
C GLY A 463 1.62 17.59 -0.77
N PHE A 464 1.05 16.84 -1.71
CA PHE A 464 1.42 16.91 -3.13
C PHE A 464 0.74 18.13 -3.77
N GLU A 465 1.39 19.29 -3.68
CA GLU A 465 0.82 20.60 -4.02
C GLU A 465 0.31 20.74 -5.46
N LYS A 466 0.87 19.95 -6.42
CA LYS A 466 0.54 20.07 -7.84
C LYS A 466 -0.27 18.89 -8.37
N LYS A 467 -0.69 17.95 -7.53
CA LYS A 467 -1.37 16.73 -7.95
C LYS A 467 -2.78 16.61 -7.37
N GLY A 468 -3.56 15.69 -7.91
CA GLY A 468 -4.86 15.29 -7.36
C GLY A 468 -6.05 16.16 -7.74
N VAL A 469 -5.88 17.29 -8.42
CA VAL A 469 -6.99 18.13 -8.91
C VAL A 469 -6.76 18.66 -10.31
N ILE A 470 -7.84 18.89 -11.06
CA ILE A 470 -7.79 19.59 -12.35
C ILE A 470 -7.99 21.09 -12.11
N ALA A 471 -6.88 21.83 -12.12
CA ALA A 471 -6.87 23.29 -12.04
C ALA A 471 -5.65 23.84 -12.79
N GLU A 472 -5.71 25.12 -13.17
CA GLU A 472 -4.58 25.80 -13.83
C GLU A 472 -3.36 25.81 -12.93
N GLY A 473 -2.18 25.50 -13.49
CA GLY A 473 -0.90 25.38 -12.78
C GLY A 473 -0.64 24.05 -12.10
N MET A 474 -1.58 23.10 -12.18
CA MET A 474 -1.38 21.73 -11.70
C MET A 474 -0.67 20.87 -12.75
N ASP A 475 -0.04 19.80 -12.31
CA ASP A 475 0.56 18.81 -13.20
C ASP A 475 -0.51 18.18 -14.11
N ALA A 476 -0.17 17.97 -15.38
CA ALA A 476 -1.07 17.34 -16.34
C ALA A 476 -1.03 15.81 -16.21
N ASP A 477 -1.34 15.32 -15.02
CA ASP A 477 -1.65 13.92 -14.72
C ASP A 477 -3.16 13.74 -14.90
N LEU A 478 -3.60 13.18 -16.03
CA LEU A 478 -4.99 13.18 -16.44
C LEU A 478 -5.44 11.83 -16.99
N LEU A 479 -6.72 11.50 -16.75
CA LEU A 479 -7.39 10.32 -17.30
C LEU A 479 -8.61 10.72 -18.09
N LEU A 480 -8.75 10.25 -19.33
CA LEU A 480 -9.96 10.39 -20.13
C LEU A 480 -10.56 9.00 -20.37
N PHE A 481 -11.79 8.78 -19.92
CA PHE A 481 -12.44 7.48 -19.98
C PHE A 481 -13.98 7.58 -19.91
N SER A 482 -14.65 6.45 -20.21
CA SER A 482 -16.07 6.26 -19.94
C SER A 482 -16.22 5.27 -18.77
N PRO A 483 -16.80 5.65 -17.63
CA PRO A 483 -16.89 4.78 -16.45
C PRO A 483 -17.51 3.40 -16.74
N GLU A 484 -18.47 3.36 -17.67
CA GLU A 484 -19.17 2.14 -18.06
C GLU A 484 -18.27 1.14 -18.82
N ASN A 485 -17.12 1.58 -19.32
CA ASN A 485 -16.17 0.77 -20.07
C ASN A 485 -15.02 0.24 -19.20
N VAL A 486 -14.84 0.78 -18.00
CA VAL A 486 -13.77 0.35 -17.10
C VAL A 486 -14.02 -1.07 -16.61
N ARG A 487 -13.00 -1.94 -16.70
CA ARG A 487 -13.10 -3.36 -16.32
C ARG A 487 -11.89 -3.84 -15.55
N GLU A 488 -12.16 -4.53 -14.44
CA GLU A 488 -11.22 -5.43 -13.78
C GLU A 488 -11.27 -6.80 -14.47
N HIS A 489 -10.13 -7.37 -14.84
CA HIS A 489 -10.03 -8.69 -15.44
C HIS A 489 -9.37 -9.72 -14.54
N GLY A 490 -8.59 -9.27 -13.57
CA GLY A 490 -7.88 -10.11 -12.61
C GLY A 490 -8.83 -10.91 -11.72
N THR A 491 -8.48 -12.16 -11.48
CA THR A 491 -9.14 -13.03 -10.49
C THR A 491 -8.09 -13.67 -9.61
N TYR A 492 -8.47 -14.21 -8.45
CA TYR A 492 -7.52 -14.95 -7.59
C TYR A 492 -6.84 -16.13 -8.32
N ALA A 493 -7.49 -16.72 -9.31
CA ALA A 493 -6.92 -17.80 -10.13
C ALA A 493 -6.00 -17.28 -11.25
N ARG A 494 -6.29 -16.11 -11.81
CA ARG A 494 -5.53 -15.46 -12.89
C ARG A 494 -5.42 -13.96 -12.58
N PRO A 495 -4.54 -13.58 -11.64
CA PRO A 495 -4.46 -12.19 -11.16
C PRO A 495 -3.82 -11.22 -12.16
N ASN A 496 -2.87 -11.70 -12.98
CA ASN A 496 -1.99 -10.88 -13.84
C ASN A 496 -2.68 -10.47 -15.14
N LEU A 497 -3.89 -9.95 -15.05
CA LEU A 497 -4.63 -9.44 -16.19
C LEU A 497 -4.82 -7.94 -16.02
N PRO A 498 -4.19 -7.10 -16.88
CA PRO A 498 -4.33 -5.65 -16.79
C PRO A 498 -5.78 -5.21 -16.90
N ALA A 499 -6.14 -4.16 -16.19
CA ALA A 499 -7.42 -3.49 -16.32
C ALA A 499 -7.56 -2.83 -17.70
N THR A 500 -8.78 -2.51 -18.11
CA THR A 500 -9.06 -1.81 -19.37
C THR A 500 -10.12 -0.74 -19.15
N GLY A 501 -10.24 0.17 -20.14
CA GLY A 501 -11.31 1.18 -20.15
C GLY A 501 -10.86 2.59 -19.81
N PHE A 502 -9.57 2.81 -19.50
CA PHE A 502 -8.94 4.12 -19.48
C PHE A 502 -8.40 4.41 -20.87
N ASP A 503 -9.10 5.25 -21.63
CA ASP A 503 -8.79 5.47 -23.06
C ASP A 503 -7.51 6.28 -23.24
N GLU A 504 -7.34 7.36 -22.45
CA GLU A 504 -6.16 8.21 -22.46
C GLU A 504 -5.64 8.39 -21.03
N VAL A 505 -4.34 8.22 -20.87
CA VAL A 505 -3.63 8.49 -19.61
C VAL A 505 -2.44 9.40 -19.89
N PHE A 506 -2.36 10.48 -19.15
CA PHE A 506 -1.26 11.44 -19.20
C PHE A 506 -0.50 11.44 -17.89
N VAL A 507 0.82 11.43 -17.97
CA VAL A 507 1.75 11.64 -16.84
C VAL A 507 2.60 12.85 -17.17
N LEU A 508 2.46 13.92 -16.38
CA LEU A 508 3.15 15.18 -16.63
C LEU A 508 3.04 15.63 -18.10
N GLY A 509 1.84 15.50 -18.68
CA GLY A 509 1.53 15.87 -20.05
C GLY A 509 1.97 14.85 -21.13
N GLU A 510 2.81 13.87 -20.81
CA GLU A 510 3.14 12.77 -21.72
C GLU A 510 1.97 11.78 -21.82
N ARG A 511 1.48 11.52 -23.01
CA ARG A 511 0.39 10.58 -23.27
C ARG A 511 0.91 9.14 -23.28
N VAL A 512 0.83 8.46 -22.12
CA VAL A 512 1.38 7.12 -21.88
C VAL A 512 0.41 5.98 -22.24
N ILE A 513 -0.90 6.25 -22.25
CA ILE A 513 -1.93 5.37 -22.86
C ILE A 513 -2.67 6.18 -23.90
N GLU A 514 -2.78 5.63 -25.10
CA GLU A 514 -3.45 6.19 -26.24
C GLU A 514 -4.48 5.20 -26.78
N ASN A 515 -5.77 5.59 -26.81
CA ASN A 515 -6.88 4.74 -27.24
C ASN A 515 -6.89 3.37 -26.52
N GLY A 516 -6.59 3.36 -25.21
CA GLY A 516 -6.55 2.17 -24.38
C GLY A 516 -5.32 1.28 -24.58
N VAL A 517 -4.31 1.74 -25.32
CA VAL A 517 -3.06 0.99 -25.59
C VAL A 517 -1.89 1.65 -24.91
N TYR A 518 -1.18 0.91 -24.08
CA TYR A 518 0.05 1.39 -23.43
C TYR A 518 1.16 1.65 -24.45
N ARG A 519 1.76 2.83 -24.38
CA ARG A 519 2.81 3.31 -25.28
C ARG A 519 4.19 3.38 -24.64
N GLY A 520 4.28 3.14 -23.33
CA GLY A 520 5.45 3.47 -22.55
C GLY A 520 5.38 4.92 -22.05
N GLY A 521 6.38 5.33 -21.31
CA GLY A 521 6.54 6.67 -20.76
C GLY A 521 7.74 6.73 -19.84
N SER A 522 8.26 7.94 -19.63
CA SER A 522 9.42 8.18 -18.75
C SER A 522 9.36 9.56 -18.07
N SER A 523 8.20 10.23 -18.12
CA SER A 523 8.02 11.57 -17.57
C SER A 523 7.80 11.59 -16.06
N GLY A 524 7.50 10.44 -15.44
CA GLY A 524 7.30 10.35 -13.99
C GLY A 524 8.53 10.78 -13.20
N GLU A 525 8.29 11.27 -11.99
CA GLU A 525 9.35 11.78 -11.11
C GLU A 525 9.26 11.21 -9.69
N MET A 526 10.38 11.22 -8.97
CA MET A 526 10.38 10.99 -7.52
C MET A 526 9.92 12.26 -6.82
N LEU A 527 8.79 12.15 -6.11
CA LEU A 527 8.20 13.26 -5.37
C LEU A 527 8.83 13.36 -3.98
N GLY A 528 9.60 14.41 -3.76
CA GLY A 528 10.11 14.73 -2.43
C GLY A 528 9.10 15.58 -1.65
N ALA A 529 8.86 15.26 -0.37
CA ALA A 529 8.14 16.15 0.51
C ALA A 529 8.96 17.44 0.74
N ARG A 530 8.37 18.61 0.50
CA ARG A 530 8.94 19.87 0.96
C ARG A 530 8.55 20.05 2.42
N MET A 531 9.41 19.60 3.32
CA MET A 531 9.25 19.90 4.74
C MET A 531 9.48 21.40 4.93
N GLY A 532 8.43 22.12 5.30
CA GLY A 532 8.55 23.48 5.82
C GLY A 532 9.12 23.40 7.24
N TYR A 533 10.43 23.46 7.39
CA TYR A 533 11.08 23.68 8.69
C TYR A 533 11.05 25.18 9.01
#